data_5b1ac635fa1f9c40472f2f4470f89399
#
_entry.id   5b1ac635fa1f9c40472f2f4470f89399
#
_cell.length_a   1.000
_cell.length_b   1.000
_cell.length_c   1.000
_cell.angle_alpha   90.00
_cell.angle_beta   90.00
_cell.angle_gamma   90.00
#
_symmetry.space_group_name_H-M   'P 1'
#
loop_
_entity.id
_entity.type
_entity.pdbx_description
1 polymer ?
#
loop_
_entity_poly.entity_id
_entity_poly.type
_entity_poly.pdbx_seq_one_letter_code
_entity_poly.pdbx_strand_id
1 'polypeptide(L)'
;MKKIIFILVFIIALAASFYYYTFVYSKTHHRDAQAEASVIITADSLSAAYQLDEQKANTRFLNKAVEVTGTILSIDKDQANHTTLLMGKAGAFSNVSITLSSTQPITQKVGETITVKGVCTGSLSDVIINEGVIK
;
A
#
# COMPACT_ATOMS: atom_id res chain seq x y z
N MET A 1 -46.09 -24.10 13.07
CA MET A 1 -45.53 -23.88 11.71
C MET A 1 -45.21 -22.38 11.47
N LYS A 2 -46.13 -21.42 11.68
CA LYS A 2 -45.88 -19.99 11.40
C LYS A 2 -44.66 -19.42 12.16
N LYS A 3 -44.44 -19.80 13.42
CA LYS A 3 -43.27 -19.33 14.22
C LYS A 3 -41.93 -19.81 13.66
N ILE A 4 -41.87 -21.02 13.12
CA ILE A 4 -40.66 -21.58 12.51
C ILE A 4 -40.31 -20.84 11.23
N ILE A 5 -41.31 -20.49 10.43
CA ILE A 5 -41.12 -19.72 9.20
C ILE A 5 -40.57 -18.33 9.52
N PHE A 6 -41.09 -17.64 10.56
CA PHE A 6 -40.55 -16.33 10.98
C PHE A 6 -39.08 -16.40 11.42
N ILE A 7 -38.70 -17.47 12.16
CA ILE A 7 -37.30 -17.66 12.61
C ILE A 7 -36.41 -17.88 11.39
N LEU A 8 -36.87 -18.69 10.43
CA LEU A 8 -36.10 -19.02 9.21
C LEU A 8 -35.89 -17.77 8.33
N VAL A 9 -36.92 -16.96 8.15
CA VAL A 9 -36.82 -15.68 7.42
C VAL A 9 -35.88 -14.71 8.12
N PHE A 10 -35.91 -14.65 9.46
CA PHE A 10 -35.01 -13.80 10.24
C PHE A 10 -33.53 -14.22 10.11
N ILE A 11 -33.25 -15.54 10.12
CA ILE A 11 -31.89 -16.07 9.92
C ILE A 11 -31.38 -15.74 8.51
N ILE A 12 -32.24 -15.89 7.49
CA ILE A 12 -31.87 -15.57 6.11
C ILE A 12 -31.58 -14.05 5.97
N ALA A 13 -32.37 -13.20 6.57
CA ALA A 13 -32.15 -11.74 6.56
C ALA A 13 -30.83 -11.36 7.23
N LEU A 14 -30.49 -11.99 8.37
CA LEU A 14 -29.21 -11.78 9.05
C LEU A 14 -28.02 -12.24 8.18
N ALA A 15 -28.13 -13.43 7.58
CA ALA A 15 -27.08 -13.95 6.70
C ALA A 15 -26.88 -13.07 5.46
N ALA A 16 -27.95 -12.59 4.85
CA ALA A 16 -27.91 -11.69 3.71
C ALA A 16 -27.28 -10.32 4.09
N SER A 17 -27.65 -9.79 5.26
CA SER A 17 -27.08 -8.54 5.78
C SER A 17 -25.58 -8.67 6.06
N PHE A 18 -25.16 -9.78 6.66
CA PHE A 18 -23.74 -10.07 6.93
C PHE A 18 -22.96 -10.25 5.63
N TYR A 19 -23.52 -10.99 4.67
CA TYR A 19 -22.91 -11.15 3.34
C TYR A 19 -22.75 -9.80 2.62
N TYR A 20 -23.80 -8.98 2.61
CA TYR A 20 -23.76 -7.64 2.01
C TYR A 20 -22.70 -6.76 2.66
N TYR A 21 -22.65 -6.76 4.01
CA TYR A 21 -21.66 -5.96 4.74
C TYR A 21 -20.22 -6.40 4.44
N THR A 22 -19.94 -7.70 4.45
CA THR A 22 -18.57 -8.20 4.25
C THR A 22 -18.10 -8.14 2.80
N PHE A 23 -18.98 -8.45 1.84
CA PHE A 23 -18.58 -8.56 0.43
C PHE A 23 -18.86 -7.31 -0.42
N VAL A 24 -19.83 -6.52 -0.07
CA VAL A 24 -20.21 -5.32 -0.84
C VAL A 24 -19.68 -4.07 -0.17
N TYR A 25 -20.04 -3.83 1.08
CA TYR A 25 -19.66 -2.62 1.80
C TYR A 25 -18.15 -2.51 1.97
N SER A 26 -17.47 -3.59 2.35
CA SER A 26 -16.02 -3.63 2.52
C SER A 26 -15.26 -3.32 1.21
N LYS A 27 -15.76 -3.79 0.06
CA LYS A 27 -15.12 -3.52 -1.23
C LYS A 27 -15.31 -2.10 -1.75
N THR A 28 -16.41 -1.43 -1.40
CA THR A 28 -16.71 -0.09 -1.89
C THR A 28 -16.14 1.03 -1.02
N HIS A 29 -15.70 0.70 0.20
CA HIS A 29 -15.13 1.66 1.15
C HIS A 29 -13.62 1.44 1.39
N HIS A 30 -12.89 1.06 0.35
CA HIS A 30 -11.43 1.07 0.41
C HIS A 30 -10.93 2.50 0.53
N ARG A 31 -9.96 2.69 1.41
CA ARG A 31 -9.23 3.95 1.53
C ARG A 31 -8.58 4.27 0.18
N ASP A 32 -8.92 5.41 -0.39
CA ASP A 32 -8.27 5.88 -1.62
C ASP A 32 -7.02 6.69 -1.26
N ALA A 33 -5.90 5.99 -1.19
CA ALA A 33 -4.59 6.60 -0.92
C ALA A 33 -4.22 7.67 -1.96
N GLN A 34 -4.83 7.63 -3.15
CA GLN A 34 -4.56 8.60 -4.21
C GLN A 34 -5.27 9.94 -3.95
N ALA A 35 -6.43 9.91 -3.28
CA ALA A 35 -7.19 11.12 -2.92
C ALA A 35 -6.65 11.81 -1.66
N GLU A 36 -5.88 11.11 -0.81
CA GLU A 36 -5.35 11.67 0.42
C GLU A 36 -4.20 12.65 0.17
N ALA A 37 -4.08 13.65 1.06
CA ALA A 37 -2.89 14.52 1.13
C ALA A 37 -1.66 13.66 1.45
N SER A 38 -0.62 13.75 0.63
CA SER A 38 0.60 12.96 0.78
C SER A 38 1.75 13.77 1.34
N VAL A 39 2.61 13.09 2.10
CA VAL A 39 3.90 13.64 2.50
C VAL A 39 4.89 13.43 1.35
N ILE A 40 5.40 14.52 0.78
CA ILE A 40 6.38 14.48 -0.31
C ILE A 40 7.78 14.31 0.30
N ILE A 41 8.50 13.26 -0.13
CA ILE A 41 9.81 12.93 0.41
C ILE A 41 10.63 12.16 -0.65
N THR A 42 11.96 12.21 -0.57
CA THR A 42 12.81 11.35 -1.39
C THR A 42 13.00 9.97 -0.76
N ALA A 43 13.28 8.95 -1.58
CA ALA A 43 13.53 7.60 -1.09
C ALA A 43 14.69 7.57 -0.08
N ASP A 44 15.77 8.28 -0.35
CA ASP A 44 16.92 8.38 0.56
C ASP A 44 16.57 9.03 1.90
N SER A 45 15.78 10.11 1.87
CA SER A 45 15.37 10.80 3.10
C SER A 45 14.38 9.97 3.93
N LEU A 46 13.50 9.22 3.26
CA LEU A 46 12.55 8.33 3.93
C LEU A 46 13.27 7.17 4.61
N SER A 47 14.18 6.49 3.91
CA SER A 47 14.98 5.41 4.49
C SER A 47 15.88 5.90 5.62
N ALA A 48 16.51 7.05 5.47
CA ALA A 48 17.33 7.68 6.52
C ALA A 48 16.51 8.04 7.77
N ALA A 49 15.27 8.51 7.61
CA ALA A 49 14.39 8.81 8.74
C ALA A 49 14.08 7.55 9.58
N TYR A 50 13.82 6.41 8.91
CA TYR A 50 13.58 5.14 9.59
C TYR A 50 14.85 4.57 10.26
N GLN A 51 16.01 4.73 9.64
CA GLN A 51 17.29 4.31 10.24
C GLN A 51 17.65 5.14 11.48
N LEU A 52 17.33 6.43 11.47
CA LEU A 52 17.69 7.34 12.56
C LEU A 52 16.81 7.13 13.79
N ASP A 53 15.49 7.03 13.60
CA ASP A 53 14.51 6.87 14.68
C ASP A 53 13.20 6.28 14.11
N GLU A 54 13.06 4.96 14.19
CA GLU A 54 11.89 4.25 13.67
C GLU A 54 10.58 4.72 14.33
N GLN A 55 10.58 5.02 15.63
CA GLN A 55 9.37 5.47 16.31
C GLN A 55 8.89 6.84 15.81
N LYS A 56 9.80 7.78 15.61
CA LYS A 56 9.47 9.08 15.03
C LYS A 56 9.04 8.95 13.57
N ALA A 57 9.73 8.11 12.80
CA ALA A 57 9.36 7.84 11.42
C ALA A 57 7.96 7.21 11.33
N ASN A 58 7.64 6.24 12.17
CA ASN A 58 6.31 5.65 12.25
C ASN A 58 5.24 6.69 12.61
N THR A 59 5.47 7.55 13.57
CA THR A 59 4.52 8.64 13.92
C THR A 59 4.25 9.56 12.72
N ARG A 60 5.24 9.76 11.88
CA ARG A 60 5.16 10.67 10.74
C ARG A 60 4.60 10.03 9.48
N PHE A 61 4.95 8.78 9.20
CA PHE A 61 4.72 8.15 7.89
C PHE A 61 3.82 6.91 7.94
N LEU A 62 3.80 6.14 9.05
CA LEU A 62 3.06 4.88 9.12
C LEU A 62 1.57 5.08 8.85
N ASN A 63 1.02 4.25 7.98
CA ASN A 63 -0.37 4.31 7.52
C ASN A 63 -0.78 5.64 6.89
N LYS A 64 0.17 6.40 6.36
CA LYS A 64 -0.11 7.66 5.66
C LYS A 64 0.26 7.55 4.18
N ALA A 65 -0.43 8.33 3.37
CA ALA A 65 -0.07 8.50 1.98
C ALA A 65 1.26 9.25 1.89
N VAL A 66 2.21 8.68 1.17
CA VAL A 66 3.52 9.27 0.90
C VAL A 66 3.75 9.34 -0.61
N GLU A 67 4.39 10.40 -1.04
CA GLU A 67 4.82 10.59 -2.42
C GLU A 67 6.35 10.56 -2.44
N VAL A 68 6.90 9.47 -2.94
CA VAL A 68 8.32 9.17 -2.88
C VAL A 68 8.95 9.33 -4.24
N THR A 69 9.98 10.16 -4.32
CA THR A 69 10.82 10.33 -5.50
C THR A 69 12.17 9.66 -5.28
N GLY A 70 12.60 8.84 -6.22
CA GLY A 70 13.88 8.15 -6.14
C GLY A 70 14.25 7.43 -7.43
N THR A 71 15.47 6.91 -7.45
CA THR A 71 16.00 6.13 -8.58
C THR A 71 15.63 4.65 -8.41
N ILE A 72 15.15 4.02 -9.46
CA ILE A 72 14.84 2.59 -9.48
C ILE A 72 16.15 1.80 -9.48
N LEU A 73 16.33 0.94 -8.46
CA LEU A 73 17.49 0.03 -8.34
C LEU A 73 17.18 -1.35 -8.86
N SER A 74 15.97 -1.86 -8.62
CA SER A 74 15.48 -3.12 -9.21
C SER A 74 13.97 -3.06 -9.46
N ILE A 75 13.52 -3.94 -10.35
CA ILE A 75 12.12 -4.15 -10.71
C ILE A 75 11.88 -5.65 -10.61
N ASP A 76 11.05 -6.06 -9.68
CA ASP A 76 10.73 -7.45 -9.41
C ASP A 76 9.21 -7.67 -9.45
N LYS A 77 8.79 -8.91 -9.35
CA LYS A 77 7.37 -9.27 -9.19
C LYS A 77 7.18 -10.09 -7.94
N ASP A 78 6.12 -9.80 -7.22
CA ASP A 78 5.70 -10.60 -6.07
C ASP A 78 4.95 -11.87 -6.50
N GLN A 79 4.58 -12.71 -5.52
CA GLN A 79 3.85 -13.96 -5.78
C GLN A 79 2.45 -13.74 -6.36
N ALA A 80 1.87 -12.55 -6.16
CA ALA A 80 0.58 -12.14 -6.70
C ALA A 80 0.70 -11.44 -8.07
N ASN A 81 1.92 -11.42 -8.65
CA ASN A 81 2.25 -10.79 -9.93
C ASN A 81 2.15 -9.24 -9.92
N HIS A 82 2.16 -8.60 -8.73
CA HIS A 82 2.32 -7.16 -8.64
C HIS A 82 3.79 -6.79 -8.89
N THR A 83 3.99 -5.67 -9.53
CA THR A 83 5.34 -5.13 -9.71
C THR A 83 5.82 -4.48 -8.41
N THR A 84 7.01 -4.87 -7.97
CA THR A 84 7.70 -4.28 -6.81
C THR A 84 8.93 -3.53 -7.30
N LEU A 85 9.04 -2.27 -6.91
CA LEU A 85 10.16 -1.40 -7.22
C LEU A 85 11.03 -1.22 -5.98
N LEU A 86 12.32 -1.43 -6.10
CA LEU A 86 13.29 -1.00 -5.09
C LEU A 86 13.83 0.37 -5.53
N MET A 87 13.63 1.38 -4.70
CA MET A 87 14.03 2.76 -4.98
C MET A 87 14.95 3.31 -3.91
N GLY A 88 15.96 4.07 -4.32
CA GLY A 88 16.92 4.68 -3.40
C GLY A 88 18.30 4.79 -4.00
N LYS A 89 19.33 4.54 -3.18
CA LYS A 89 20.74 4.66 -3.56
C LYS A 89 21.43 3.30 -3.52
N ALA A 90 22.11 2.96 -4.58
CA ALA A 90 22.91 1.74 -4.65
C ALA A 90 23.96 1.69 -3.54
N GLY A 91 24.02 0.56 -2.83
CA GLY A 91 24.94 0.35 -1.69
C GLY A 91 24.48 0.99 -0.38
N ALA A 92 23.29 1.61 -0.32
CA ALA A 92 22.71 2.06 0.94
C ALA A 92 22.30 0.86 1.81
N PHE A 93 22.34 1.05 3.12
CA PHE A 93 21.97 0.01 4.10
C PHE A 93 20.47 -0.32 4.03
N SER A 94 19.63 0.65 3.70
CA SER A 94 18.20 0.49 3.54
C SER A 94 17.71 1.38 2.39
N ASN A 95 16.74 0.88 1.66
CA ASN A 95 16.11 1.56 0.53
C ASN A 95 14.59 1.61 0.76
N VAL A 96 13.82 1.90 -0.28
CA VAL A 96 12.36 1.91 -0.24
C VAL A 96 11.83 0.87 -1.21
N SER A 97 11.10 -0.11 -0.69
CA SER A 97 10.42 -1.15 -1.47
C SER A 97 8.96 -0.74 -1.69
N ILE A 98 8.55 -0.61 -2.93
CA ILE A 98 7.22 -0.13 -3.32
C ILE A 98 6.50 -1.20 -4.13
N THR A 99 5.41 -1.72 -3.61
CA THR A 99 4.51 -2.62 -4.37
C THR A 99 3.45 -1.80 -5.08
N LEU A 100 3.41 -1.89 -6.40
CA LEU A 100 2.42 -1.17 -7.21
C LEU A 100 1.04 -1.82 -7.09
N SER A 101 0.00 -1.00 -7.09
CA SER A 101 -1.39 -1.46 -7.08
C SER A 101 -1.81 -2.10 -8.40
N SER A 102 -1.15 -1.74 -9.51
CA SER A 102 -1.42 -2.28 -10.83
C SER A 102 -0.55 -3.50 -11.14
N THR A 103 -1.15 -4.54 -11.72
CA THR A 103 -0.44 -5.70 -12.29
C THR A 103 0.00 -5.47 -13.74
N GLN A 104 -0.31 -4.30 -14.31
CA GLN A 104 0.07 -3.95 -15.67
C GLN A 104 1.59 -3.81 -15.80
N PRO A 105 2.17 -4.14 -16.95
CA PRO A 105 3.58 -3.90 -17.22
C PRO A 105 3.89 -2.40 -17.11
N ILE A 106 4.99 -2.09 -16.46
CA ILE A 106 5.51 -0.72 -16.38
C ILE A 106 6.46 -0.45 -17.55
N THR A 107 6.55 0.81 -17.94
CA THR A 107 7.47 1.26 -19.02
C THR A 107 8.80 1.75 -18.47
N GLN A 108 8.86 2.01 -17.17
CA GLN A 108 10.05 2.52 -16.47
C GLN A 108 11.14 1.45 -16.39
N LYS A 109 12.38 1.90 -16.34
CA LYS A 109 13.57 1.06 -16.30
C LYS A 109 14.41 1.31 -15.07
N VAL A 110 15.23 0.32 -14.73
CA VAL A 110 16.28 0.46 -13.71
C VAL A 110 17.20 1.63 -14.07
N GLY A 111 17.52 2.47 -13.10
CA GLY A 111 18.30 3.69 -13.26
C GLY A 111 17.49 4.96 -13.53
N GLU A 112 16.20 4.84 -13.81
CA GLU A 112 15.32 6.01 -13.95
C GLU A 112 14.90 6.56 -12.60
N THR A 113 14.77 7.88 -12.52
CA THR A 113 14.20 8.55 -11.35
C THR A 113 12.73 8.81 -11.59
N ILE A 114 11.90 8.30 -10.71
CA ILE A 114 10.44 8.41 -10.78
C ILE A 114 9.85 8.88 -9.46
N THR A 115 8.59 9.28 -9.51
CA THR A 115 7.79 9.59 -8.32
C THR A 115 6.64 8.59 -8.22
N VAL A 116 6.49 7.97 -7.05
CA VAL A 116 5.42 7.03 -6.76
C VAL A 116 4.67 7.48 -5.53
N LYS A 117 3.34 7.49 -5.59
CA LYS A 117 2.47 7.74 -4.45
C LYS A 117 1.90 6.43 -3.95
N GLY A 118 1.98 6.18 -2.64
CA GLY A 118 1.45 4.97 -2.01
C GLY A 118 1.28 5.15 -0.51
N VAL A 119 0.96 4.07 0.19
CA VAL A 119 0.78 4.05 1.65
C VAL A 119 2.01 3.43 2.31
N CYS A 120 2.64 4.17 3.22
CA CYS A 120 3.75 3.65 4.02
C CYS A 120 3.22 2.66 5.08
N THR A 121 3.75 1.45 5.10
CA THR A 121 3.37 0.39 6.05
C THR A 121 4.46 0.08 7.06
N GLY A 122 5.50 0.89 7.13
CA GLY A 122 6.60 0.75 8.07
C GLY A 122 7.91 0.35 7.43
N SER A 123 8.84 -0.16 8.24
CA SER A 123 10.16 -0.62 7.78
C SER A 123 10.47 -1.99 8.37
N LEU A 124 11.11 -2.83 7.59
CA LEU A 124 11.79 -4.06 8.02
C LEU A 124 13.30 -3.89 7.75
N SER A 125 13.80 -4.42 6.64
CA SER A 125 15.13 -4.07 6.13
C SER A 125 15.07 -2.80 5.31
N ASP A 126 14.06 -2.70 4.46
CA ASP A 126 13.72 -1.52 3.66
C ASP A 126 12.40 -0.92 4.14
N VAL A 127 12.16 0.33 3.81
CA VAL A 127 10.85 0.96 4.06
C VAL A 127 9.85 0.42 3.06
N ILE A 128 8.69 -0.03 3.54
CA ILE A 128 7.68 -0.70 2.72
C ILE A 128 6.55 0.27 2.40
N ILE A 129 6.25 0.41 1.12
CA ILE A 129 5.12 1.18 0.59
C ILE A 129 4.25 0.26 -0.24
N ASN A 130 2.97 0.24 0.05
CA ASN A 130 1.97 -0.52 -0.70
C ASN A 130 1.03 0.41 -1.47
N GLU A 131 0.24 -0.18 -2.38
CA GLU A 131 -0.73 0.54 -3.22
C GLU A 131 -0.08 1.65 -4.05
N GLY A 132 1.17 1.42 -4.51
CA GLY A 132 1.94 2.39 -5.27
C GLY A 132 1.33 2.69 -6.63
N VAL A 133 1.25 3.98 -6.99
CA VAL A 133 0.88 4.46 -8.32
C VAL A 133 1.95 5.42 -8.79
N ILE A 134 2.50 5.15 -9.97
CA ILE A 134 3.50 6.01 -10.62
C ILE A 134 2.80 7.28 -11.11
N LYS A 135 3.42 8.42 -10.84
CA LYS A 135 2.92 9.74 -11.25
C LYS A 135 3.53 10.23 -12.55
#